data_e46f61c3582e0b32a7b3a181e561db5d
#
_entry.id   e46f61c3582e0b32a7b3a181e561db5d
#
_cell.length_a   1.000
_cell.length_b   1.000
_cell.length_c   1.000
_cell.angle_alpha   90.00
_cell.angle_beta   90.00
_cell.angle_gamma   90.00
#
_symmetry.space_group_name_H-M   'P 1'
#
loop_
_entity.id
_entity.type
_entity.pdbx_description
1 polymer ?
#
loop_
_entity_poly.entity_id
_entity_poly.type
_entity_poly.pdbx_seq_one_letter_code
_entity_poly.pdbx_strand_id
1 'polypeptide(L)'
;METQTELKVNIRDLLPNLNCGACGSKTCEEFAVEVENQRETLKKCIHVINGVPKPEVHKNCLSCIGTENLGEKIGWKDGLKREFDFILDVFEGEPGPRETILPYNPALVRDLGVKKGDVMIGRPMGMSCGCPVTHCGVVTDADPRNGVIQWCVTGPLRPRSEGFIDIGFYVAQGYEGLIKESREKIELGRRYWFLPRRCMLQWRHSGLVNAVTKMKDGSYKVRIEGLFIG
;
A
#
# COMPACT_ATOMS: atom_id res chain seq x y z
N MET A 1 -15.12 -18.74 -51.25
CA MET A 1 -13.95 -17.95 -50.83
C MET A 1 -14.41 -17.11 -49.63
N GLU A 2 -14.26 -17.67 -48.44
CA GLU A 2 -14.58 -16.96 -47.19
C GLU A 2 -13.34 -16.20 -46.78
N THR A 3 -13.44 -14.89 -46.76
CA THR A 3 -12.40 -13.98 -46.24
C THR A 3 -12.35 -14.10 -44.73
N GLN A 4 -11.35 -14.81 -44.21
CA GLN A 4 -10.98 -14.77 -42.78
C GLN A 4 -10.51 -13.35 -42.47
N THR A 5 -11.34 -12.58 -41.78
CA THR A 5 -10.96 -11.33 -41.17
C THR A 5 -10.16 -11.71 -39.91
N GLU A 6 -8.82 -11.69 -39.99
CA GLU A 6 -7.94 -11.77 -38.83
C GLU A 6 -8.22 -10.56 -37.95
N LEU A 7 -8.90 -10.78 -36.82
CA LEU A 7 -9.00 -9.82 -35.71
C LEU A 7 -7.58 -9.58 -35.21
N LYS A 8 -6.96 -8.49 -35.61
CA LYS A 8 -5.72 -8.00 -35.01
C LYS A 8 -6.01 -7.67 -33.54
N VAL A 9 -5.74 -8.61 -32.65
CA VAL A 9 -5.79 -8.37 -31.21
C VAL A 9 -4.66 -7.41 -30.86
N ASN A 10 -5.03 -6.23 -30.36
CA ASN A 10 -4.04 -5.26 -29.89
C ASN A 10 -3.42 -5.79 -28.60
N ILE A 11 -2.11 -5.99 -28.55
CA ILE A 11 -1.40 -6.53 -27.39
C ILE A 11 -1.62 -5.68 -26.14
N ARG A 12 -1.80 -4.38 -26.32
CA ARG A 12 -2.07 -3.46 -25.22
C ARG A 12 -3.36 -3.81 -24.47
N ASP A 13 -4.40 -4.28 -25.18
CA ASP A 13 -5.69 -4.65 -24.58
C ASP A 13 -5.62 -5.96 -23.78
N LEU A 14 -4.58 -6.76 -24.01
CA LEU A 14 -4.31 -7.99 -23.26
C LEU A 14 -3.54 -7.74 -21.95
N LEU A 15 -2.99 -6.57 -21.76
CA LEU A 15 -2.19 -6.23 -20.58
C LEU A 15 -3.05 -5.58 -19.49
N PRO A 16 -2.75 -5.85 -18.20
CA PRO A 16 -3.59 -5.40 -17.09
C PRO A 16 -3.47 -3.91 -16.75
N ASN A 17 -2.63 -3.17 -17.45
CA ASN A 17 -2.34 -1.74 -17.24
C ASN A 17 -1.83 -1.40 -15.81
N LEU A 18 -1.24 -2.38 -15.12
CA LEU A 18 -0.78 -2.23 -13.72
C LEU A 18 0.59 -1.56 -13.60
N ASN A 19 1.34 -1.46 -14.70
CA ASN A 19 2.70 -0.92 -14.73
C ASN A 19 3.60 -1.49 -13.61
N CYS A 20 3.42 -2.78 -13.29
CA CYS A 20 4.06 -3.42 -12.13
C CYS A 20 5.56 -3.67 -12.31
N GLY A 21 6.07 -3.59 -13.54
CA GLY A 21 7.49 -3.79 -13.87
C GLY A 21 7.99 -5.24 -13.74
N ALA A 22 7.13 -6.21 -13.43
CA ALA A 22 7.53 -7.61 -13.25
C ALA A 22 8.02 -8.28 -14.54
N CYS A 23 7.63 -7.77 -15.71
CA CYS A 23 8.13 -8.18 -17.01
C CYS A 23 9.49 -7.58 -17.40
N GLY A 24 10.02 -6.62 -16.62
CA GLY A 24 11.26 -5.91 -16.88
C GLY A 24 11.09 -4.55 -17.57
N SER A 25 9.91 -4.26 -18.14
CA SER A 25 9.57 -2.96 -18.73
C SER A 25 8.95 -2.05 -17.69
N LYS A 26 9.13 -0.73 -17.76
CA LYS A 26 8.63 0.22 -16.76
C LYS A 26 7.12 0.36 -16.80
N THR A 27 6.54 0.27 -17.98
CA THR A 27 5.10 0.39 -18.20
C THR A 27 4.56 -0.77 -19.03
N CYS A 28 3.26 -1.06 -18.92
CA CYS A 28 2.59 -2.02 -19.79
C CYS A 28 2.60 -1.58 -21.26
N GLU A 29 2.64 -0.27 -21.50
CA GLU A 29 2.73 0.30 -22.85
C GLU A 29 4.09 0.04 -23.50
N GLU A 30 5.20 0.28 -22.76
CA GLU A 30 6.54 -0.08 -23.23
C GLU A 30 6.64 -1.58 -23.52
N PHE A 31 6.10 -2.41 -22.61
CA PHE A 31 6.08 -3.86 -22.81
C PHE A 31 5.27 -4.29 -24.03
N ALA A 32 4.12 -3.67 -24.28
CA ALA A 32 3.32 -3.95 -25.48
C ALA A 32 4.12 -3.70 -26.77
N VAL A 33 4.82 -2.57 -26.84
CA VAL A 33 5.69 -2.23 -27.99
C VAL A 33 6.84 -3.23 -28.15
N GLU A 34 7.44 -3.70 -27.04
CA GLU A 34 8.49 -4.70 -27.08
C GLU A 34 7.99 -6.05 -27.60
N VAL A 35 6.79 -6.46 -27.20
CA VAL A 35 6.13 -7.68 -27.69
C VAL A 35 5.73 -7.55 -29.16
N GLU A 36 5.18 -6.41 -29.59
CA GLU A 36 4.84 -6.13 -30.99
C GLU A 36 6.06 -6.16 -31.90
N ASN A 37 7.18 -5.66 -31.41
CA ASN A 37 8.48 -5.68 -32.12
C ASN A 37 9.20 -7.04 -32.00
N GLN A 38 8.57 -8.06 -31.46
CA GLN A 38 9.13 -9.41 -31.26
C GLN A 38 10.42 -9.46 -30.41
N ARG A 39 10.69 -8.41 -29.63
CA ARG A 39 11.82 -8.35 -28.70
C ARG A 39 11.54 -9.11 -27.42
N GLU A 40 10.27 -9.24 -27.05
CA GLU A 40 9.82 -9.95 -25.86
C GLU A 40 8.59 -10.82 -26.16
N THR A 41 8.28 -11.73 -25.23
CA THR A 41 7.10 -12.58 -25.35
C THR A 41 6.04 -12.19 -24.34
N LEU A 42 4.77 -12.20 -24.73
CA LEU A 42 3.64 -11.89 -23.85
C LEU A 42 3.62 -12.77 -22.59
N LYS A 43 4.22 -13.97 -22.64
CA LYS A 43 4.37 -14.88 -21.48
C LYS A 43 5.20 -14.32 -20.33
N LYS A 44 6.03 -13.29 -20.56
CA LYS A 44 6.77 -12.61 -19.51
C LYS A 44 5.88 -11.80 -18.57
N CYS A 45 4.68 -11.43 -19.00
CA CYS A 45 3.71 -10.78 -18.13
C CYS A 45 3.08 -11.81 -17.19
N ILE A 46 3.32 -11.67 -15.89
CA ILE A 46 2.78 -12.58 -14.87
C ILE A 46 1.25 -12.51 -14.73
N HIS A 47 0.63 -11.47 -15.30
CA HIS A 47 -0.81 -11.26 -15.27
C HIS A 47 -1.54 -11.79 -16.52
N VAL A 48 -0.81 -12.37 -17.48
CA VAL A 48 -1.38 -12.95 -18.71
C VAL A 48 -1.06 -14.44 -18.73
N ILE A 49 -2.06 -15.29 -18.98
CA ILE A 49 -1.91 -16.73 -19.16
C ILE A 49 -2.39 -17.10 -20.55
N ASN A 50 -1.52 -17.71 -21.36
CA ASN A 50 -1.85 -18.17 -22.72
C ASN A 50 -2.48 -17.09 -23.63
N GLY A 51 -2.02 -15.83 -23.49
CA GLY A 51 -2.55 -14.72 -24.28
C GLY A 51 -3.91 -14.19 -23.82
N VAL A 52 -4.43 -14.68 -22.70
CA VAL A 52 -5.65 -14.19 -22.09
C VAL A 52 -5.27 -13.48 -20.79
N PRO A 53 -5.76 -12.26 -20.54
CA PRO A 53 -5.58 -11.61 -19.24
C PRO A 53 -6.08 -12.55 -18.14
N LYS A 54 -5.29 -12.73 -17.09
CA LYS A 54 -5.80 -13.45 -15.92
C LYS A 54 -7.09 -12.78 -15.47
N PRO A 55 -8.18 -13.54 -15.26
CA PRO A 55 -9.41 -12.95 -14.76
C PRO A 55 -9.08 -12.22 -13.47
N GLU A 56 -9.45 -10.96 -13.46
CA GLU A 56 -9.28 -9.95 -12.42
C GLU A 56 -8.87 -10.47 -11.04
N VAL A 57 -7.56 -10.47 -10.75
CA VAL A 57 -7.02 -10.65 -9.38
C VAL A 57 -7.50 -9.53 -8.44
N HIS A 58 -8.12 -8.47 -9.01
CA HIS A 58 -8.55 -7.28 -8.29
C HIS A 58 -9.81 -7.45 -7.43
N LYS A 59 -10.60 -8.52 -7.61
CA LYS A 59 -11.85 -8.68 -6.83
C LYS A 59 -11.65 -8.87 -5.34
N ASN A 60 -10.45 -9.22 -4.89
CA ASN A 60 -10.13 -9.43 -3.47
C ASN A 60 -8.98 -8.54 -2.95
N CYS A 61 -8.51 -7.57 -3.72
CA CYS A 61 -7.51 -6.62 -3.25
C CYS A 61 -8.20 -5.59 -2.34
N LEU A 62 -7.85 -5.57 -1.04
CA LEU A 62 -8.39 -4.63 -0.05
C LEU A 62 -8.24 -3.15 -0.46
N SER A 63 -7.25 -2.83 -1.28
CA SER A 63 -7.07 -1.48 -1.83
C SER A 63 -8.00 -1.16 -3.01
N CYS A 64 -8.58 -2.20 -3.66
CA CYS A 64 -9.45 -2.05 -4.83
C CYS A 64 -10.94 -2.23 -4.49
N ILE A 65 -11.26 -2.82 -3.33
CA ILE A 65 -12.64 -2.97 -2.84
C ILE A 65 -13.12 -1.63 -2.31
N GLY A 66 -14.34 -1.23 -2.65
CA GLY A 66 -14.98 -0.02 -2.11
C GLY A 66 -14.98 -0.01 -0.59
N THR A 67 -15.00 1.19 -0.02
CA THR A 67 -14.77 1.42 1.42
C THR A 67 -15.91 0.95 2.32
N GLU A 68 -17.10 0.71 1.80
CA GLU A 68 -18.27 0.38 2.60
C GLU A 68 -18.33 -1.11 2.94
N ASN A 69 -18.51 -1.42 4.22
CA ASN A 69 -18.68 -2.76 4.79
C ASN A 69 -17.55 -3.75 4.40
N LEU A 70 -16.33 -3.25 4.31
CA LEU A 70 -15.19 -4.09 3.93
C LEU A 70 -14.94 -5.19 4.95
N GLY A 71 -15.02 -4.88 6.24
CA GLY A 71 -14.82 -5.84 7.32
C GLY A 71 -15.76 -7.04 7.20
N GLU A 72 -17.04 -6.79 6.96
CA GLU A 72 -18.04 -7.83 6.75
C GLU A 72 -17.76 -8.63 5.46
N LYS A 73 -17.43 -7.96 4.36
CA LYS A 73 -17.12 -8.60 3.06
C LYS A 73 -15.96 -9.59 3.14
N ILE A 74 -14.95 -9.31 3.97
CA ILE A 74 -13.78 -10.19 4.17
C ILE A 74 -13.92 -11.07 5.41
N GLY A 75 -15.08 -11.05 6.09
CA GLY A 75 -15.35 -11.84 7.28
C GLY A 75 -14.43 -11.52 8.44
N TRP A 76 -13.98 -10.27 8.57
CA TRP A 76 -13.05 -9.79 9.61
C TRP A 76 -11.79 -10.63 9.75
N LYS A 77 -11.29 -11.17 8.62
CA LYS A 77 -10.07 -11.97 8.56
C LYS A 77 -9.06 -11.36 7.60
N ASP A 78 -7.82 -11.34 8.05
CA ASP A 78 -6.67 -10.89 7.26
C ASP A 78 -6.27 -11.88 6.15
N GLY A 79 -5.23 -11.58 5.39
CA GLY A 79 -4.75 -12.44 4.30
C GLY A 79 -4.29 -13.84 4.76
N LEU A 80 -3.96 -14.01 6.05
CA LEU A 80 -3.61 -15.28 6.67
C LEU A 80 -4.79 -15.92 7.45
N LYS A 81 -6.03 -15.43 7.23
CA LYS A 81 -7.26 -15.90 7.88
C LYS A 81 -7.32 -15.68 9.39
N ARG A 82 -6.55 -14.74 9.93
CA ARG A 82 -6.54 -14.37 11.34
C ARG A 82 -7.50 -13.22 11.58
N GLU A 83 -8.21 -13.24 12.71
CA GLU A 83 -9.19 -12.23 13.06
C GLU A 83 -8.55 -10.89 13.44
N PHE A 84 -9.25 -9.79 13.13
CA PHE A 84 -8.89 -8.43 13.54
C PHE A 84 -10.14 -7.65 13.96
N ASP A 85 -9.93 -6.55 14.69
CA ASP A 85 -11.00 -5.82 15.38
C ASP A 85 -11.55 -4.66 14.56
N PHE A 86 -10.70 -3.97 13.79
CA PHE A 86 -11.12 -2.85 12.94
C PHE A 86 -10.21 -2.63 11.73
N ILE A 87 -10.71 -1.86 10.79
CA ILE A 87 -9.93 -1.39 9.62
C ILE A 87 -9.43 0.02 9.91
N LEU A 88 -8.14 0.24 9.72
CA LEU A 88 -7.55 1.58 9.75
C LEU A 88 -7.62 2.19 8.35
N ASP A 89 -8.57 3.08 8.16
CA ASP A 89 -8.81 3.80 6.91
C ASP A 89 -7.94 5.05 6.78
N VAL A 90 -7.89 5.55 5.56
CA VAL A 90 -7.15 6.76 5.19
C VAL A 90 -7.94 8.02 5.54
N PHE A 91 -7.24 9.15 5.71
CA PHE A 91 -7.88 10.45 5.74
C PHE A 91 -8.31 10.86 4.33
N GLU A 92 -9.31 11.74 4.26
CA GLU A 92 -9.80 12.24 2.98
C GLU A 92 -8.68 12.90 2.15
N GLY A 93 -8.60 12.53 0.88
CA GLY A 93 -7.57 13.03 -0.04
C GLY A 93 -6.18 12.41 0.14
N GLU A 94 -5.96 11.52 1.11
CA GLU A 94 -4.67 10.88 1.32
C GLU A 94 -4.56 9.53 0.59
N PRO A 95 -3.36 9.19 0.09
CA PRO A 95 -3.17 7.98 -0.70
C PRO A 95 -3.08 6.69 0.13
N GLY A 96 -2.91 6.79 1.46
CA GLY A 96 -2.76 5.66 2.38
C GLY A 96 -2.87 6.08 3.84
N PRO A 97 -2.92 5.14 4.79
CA PRO A 97 -2.82 5.46 6.20
C PRO A 97 -1.51 6.19 6.50
N ARG A 98 -1.55 7.12 7.43
CA ARG A 98 -0.34 7.82 7.88
C ARG A 98 0.48 6.92 8.78
N GLU A 99 1.75 6.82 8.49
CA GLU A 99 2.74 6.19 9.36
C GLU A 99 3.75 7.24 9.80
N THR A 100 4.00 7.33 11.09
CA THR A 100 5.09 8.13 11.66
C THR A 100 6.30 7.23 11.81
N ILE A 101 7.43 7.63 11.25
CA ILE A 101 8.66 6.83 11.19
C ILE A 101 9.87 7.62 11.64
N LEU A 102 10.88 6.90 12.13
CA LEU A 102 12.19 7.43 12.42
C LEU A 102 13.24 6.59 11.68
N PRO A 103 13.94 7.13 10.68
CA PRO A 103 15.08 6.46 10.05
C PRO A 103 16.16 6.09 11.05
N TYR A 104 16.87 4.99 10.84
CA TYR A 104 18.03 4.62 11.68
C TYR A 104 19.15 5.66 11.63
N ASN A 105 19.23 6.41 10.55
CA ASN A 105 20.03 7.62 10.46
C ASN A 105 19.12 8.84 10.32
N PRO A 106 18.70 9.50 11.42
CA PRO A 106 17.81 10.65 11.38
C PRO A 106 18.35 11.85 10.59
N ALA A 107 19.69 11.98 10.50
CA ALA A 107 20.33 13.05 9.74
C ALA A 107 19.98 13.01 8.25
N LEU A 108 19.62 11.85 7.70
CA LEU A 108 19.21 11.71 6.30
C LEU A 108 18.06 12.65 5.93
N VAL A 109 17.14 12.93 6.85
CA VAL A 109 16.00 13.82 6.59
C VAL A 109 16.47 15.22 6.21
N ARG A 110 17.47 15.73 6.93
CA ARG A 110 18.10 17.02 6.64
C ARG A 110 19.02 16.93 5.42
N ASP A 111 19.87 15.91 5.39
CA ASP A 111 20.94 15.81 4.39
C ASP A 111 20.42 15.55 2.98
N LEU A 112 19.31 14.82 2.85
CA LEU A 112 18.58 14.59 1.60
C LEU A 112 17.50 15.65 1.31
N GLY A 113 17.28 16.59 2.24
CA GLY A 113 16.26 17.63 2.09
C GLY A 113 14.84 17.11 1.97
N VAL A 114 14.52 16.04 2.72
CA VAL A 114 13.20 15.40 2.67
C VAL A 114 12.10 16.39 3.03
N LYS A 115 11.08 16.47 2.20
CA LYS A 115 9.97 17.43 2.34
C LYS A 115 8.63 16.81 1.93
N LYS A 116 7.57 17.50 2.32
CA LYS A 116 6.21 17.13 1.93
C LYS A 116 6.07 16.95 0.41
N GLY A 117 5.46 15.85 0.01
CA GLY A 117 5.23 15.46 -1.37
C GLY A 117 6.28 14.52 -1.94
N ASP A 118 7.45 14.39 -1.31
CA ASP A 118 8.47 13.46 -1.76
C ASP A 118 7.97 12.03 -1.70
N VAL A 119 8.35 11.26 -2.72
CA VAL A 119 8.12 9.82 -2.77
C VAL A 119 9.33 9.13 -2.17
N MET A 120 9.10 8.27 -1.19
CA MET A 120 10.17 7.57 -0.50
C MET A 120 9.95 6.06 -0.48
N ILE A 121 11.05 5.34 -0.31
CA ILE A 121 11.04 3.94 0.10
C ILE A 121 11.84 3.76 1.38
N GLY A 122 11.48 2.74 2.17
CA GLY A 122 12.21 2.35 3.36
C GLY A 122 11.74 1.00 3.88
N ARG A 123 12.57 0.36 4.70
CA ARG A 123 12.27 -0.94 5.28
C ARG A 123 12.07 -0.83 6.79
N PRO A 124 10.88 -1.19 7.31
CA PRO A 124 10.67 -1.24 8.73
C PRO A 124 11.53 -2.33 9.37
N MET A 125 12.17 -2.01 10.46
CA MET A 125 13.07 -2.91 11.18
C MET A 125 12.77 -2.95 12.67
N GLY A 126 13.27 -3.99 13.32
CA GLY A 126 13.19 -4.15 14.74
C GLY A 126 11.81 -4.53 15.27
N MET A 127 11.55 -4.17 16.52
CA MET A 127 10.32 -4.56 17.24
C MET A 127 9.12 -3.67 16.91
N SER A 128 9.27 -2.69 16.00
CA SER A 128 8.22 -1.73 15.75
C SER A 128 7.08 -2.30 14.89
N CYS A 129 7.41 -2.88 13.74
CA CYS A 129 6.40 -3.41 12.84
C CYS A 129 6.75 -4.85 12.40
N GLY A 130 8.05 -5.17 12.22
CA GLY A 130 8.50 -6.49 11.81
C GLY A 130 8.10 -6.87 10.38
N CYS A 131 7.65 -5.90 9.58
CA CYS A 131 7.21 -6.16 8.21
C CYS A 131 8.40 -6.56 7.31
N PRO A 132 8.33 -7.71 6.59
CA PRO A 132 9.42 -8.17 5.74
C PRO A 132 9.51 -7.43 4.39
N VAL A 133 8.58 -6.52 4.09
CA VAL A 133 8.51 -5.80 2.82
C VAL A 133 9.04 -4.38 2.95
N THR A 134 9.71 -3.90 1.89
CA THR A 134 10.02 -2.48 1.73
C THR A 134 8.73 -1.71 1.52
N HIS A 135 8.50 -0.71 2.36
CA HIS A 135 7.36 0.20 2.21
C HIS A 135 7.70 1.31 1.22
N CYS A 136 6.65 1.79 0.57
CA CYS A 136 6.71 2.98 -0.28
C CYS A 136 5.69 3.97 0.26
N GLY A 137 6.02 5.24 0.25
CA GLY A 137 5.10 6.25 0.77
C GLY A 137 5.34 7.64 0.20
N VAL A 138 4.37 8.51 0.44
CA VAL A 138 4.44 9.93 0.12
C VAL A 138 4.51 10.71 1.41
N VAL A 139 5.52 11.54 1.53
CA VAL A 139 5.75 12.38 2.72
C VAL A 139 4.62 13.38 2.88
N THR A 140 4.01 13.39 4.06
CA THR A 140 3.02 14.40 4.45
C THR A 140 3.65 15.49 5.33
N ASP A 141 4.67 15.12 6.11
CA ASP A 141 5.45 16.03 6.95
C ASP A 141 6.82 15.43 7.27
N ALA A 142 7.83 16.28 7.48
CA ALA A 142 9.18 15.86 7.88
C ALA A 142 9.84 16.94 8.74
N ASP A 143 10.40 16.55 9.89
CA ASP A 143 11.17 17.45 10.75
C ASP A 143 12.68 17.19 10.60
N PRO A 144 13.41 18.07 9.91
CA PRO A 144 14.84 17.90 9.68
C PRO A 144 15.70 18.03 10.96
N ARG A 145 15.12 18.51 12.08
CA ARG A 145 15.84 18.68 13.35
C ARG A 145 15.94 17.37 14.13
N ASN A 146 14.85 16.60 14.15
CA ASN A 146 14.79 15.33 14.89
C ASN A 146 14.73 14.09 13.98
N GLY A 147 14.57 14.28 12.67
CA GLY A 147 14.54 13.22 11.69
C GLY A 147 13.22 12.44 11.61
N VAL A 148 12.19 12.89 12.32
CA VAL A 148 10.87 12.26 12.28
C VAL A 148 10.19 12.60 10.97
N ILE A 149 9.64 11.56 10.32
CA ILE A 149 8.88 11.69 9.07
C ILE A 149 7.47 11.16 9.31
N GLN A 150 6.48 11.86 8.77
CA GLN A 150 5.15 11.35 8.59
C GLN A 150 4.90 11.17 7.10
N TRP A 151 4.50 9.99 6.72
CA TRP A 151 4.19 9.65 5.33
C TRP A 151 2.91 8.82 5.21
N CYS A 152 2.31 8.80 4.03
CA CYS A 152 1.22 7.90 3.71
C CYS A 152 1.77 6.70 2.96
N VAL A 153 1.60 5.51 3.53
CA VAL A 153 2.05 4.26 2.90
C VAL A 153 1.24 4.00 1.63
N THR A 154 1.93 3.76 0.52
CA THR A 154 1.36 3.49 -0.80
C THR A 154 1.90 2.18 -1.37
N GLY A 155 1.34 1.76 -2.50
CA GLY A 155 1.93 0.63 -3.25
C GLY A 155 3.17 1.04 -4.05
N PRO A 156 3.88 0.06 -4.64
CA PRO A 156 5.18 0.26 -5.29
C PRO A 156 5.11 0.94 -6.67
N LEU A 157 3.92 1.19 -7.21
CA LEU A 157 3.76 1.78 -8.54
C LEU A 157 4.28 3.22 -8.59
N ARG A 158 3.98 4.01 -7.56
CA ARG A 158 4.33 5.43 -7.53
C ARG A 158 5.85 5.67 -7.51
N PRO A 159 6.67 5.00 -6.68
CA PRO A 159 8.12 5.12 -6.76
C PRO A 159 8.71 4.74 -8.12
N ARG A 160 8.09 3.80 -8.82
CA ARG A 160 8.54 3.37 -10.14
C ARG A 160 8.31 4.42 -11.22
N SER A 161 7.23 5.18 -11.14
CA SER A 161 6.89 6.22 -12.12
C SER A 161 7.49 7.57 -11.83
N GLU A 162 7.62 7.96 -10.56
CA GLU A 162 8.02 9.30 -10.13
C GLU A 162 9.48 9.37 -9.61
N GLY A 163 10.13 8.20 -9.40
CA GLY A 163 11.39 8.12 -8.67
C GLY A 163 11.15 8.13 -7.16
N PHE A 164 12.21 8.01 -6.36
CA PHE A 164 12.10 7.92 -4.92
C PHE A 164 13.39 8.32 -4.21
N ILE A 165 13.26 8.69 -2.94
CA ILE A 165 14.34 8.81 -1.98
C ILE A 165 14.38 7.52 -1.16
N ASP A 166 15.54 6.86 -1.07
CA ASP A 166 15.72 5.68 -0.22
C ASP A 166 16.24 6.12 1.14
N ILE A 167 15.44 5.89 2.19
CA ILE A 167 15.80 6.19 3.57
C ILE A 167 16.40 4.99 4.31
N GLY A 168 16.57 3.85 3.63
CA GLY A 168 17.08 2.64 4.23
C GLY A 168 16.14 2.02 5.26
N PHE A 169 16.69 1.67 6.41
CA PHE A 169 15.91 1.10 7.51
C PHE A 169 15.33 2.18 8.42
N TYR A 170 14.13 1.91 8.95
CA TYR A 170 13.45 2.81 9.88
C TYR A 170 12.69 2.06 10.98
N VAL A 171 12.36 2.77 12.04
CA VAL A 171 11.46 2.32 13.09
C VAL A 171 10.10 2.98 12.89
N ALA A 172 9.04 2.18 12.76
CA ALA A 172 7.67 2.67 12.75
C ALA A 172 7.26 3.05 14.18
N GLN A 173 6.93 4.32 14.40
CA GLN A 173 6.52 4.84 15.69
C GLN A 173 5.03 4.66 15.92
N GLY A 174 4.22 4.87 14.90
CA GLY A 174 2.78 4.74 15.00
C GLY A 174 2.06 4.92 13.68
N TYR A 175 0.80 4.55 13.69
CA TYR A 175 -0.15 4.80 12.60
C TYR A 175 -1.20 5.83 13.02
N GLU A 176 -1.67 6.61 12.06
CA GLU A 176 -2.85 7.47 12.19
C GLU A 176 -3.81 7.23 11.03
N GLY A 177 -5.11 7.28 11.34
CA GLY A 177 -6.14 7.12 10.33
C GLY A 177 -7.54 7.21 10.94
N LEU A 178 -8.50 6.78 10.16
CA LEU A 178 -9.91 6.73 10.55
C LEU A 178 -10.34 5.29 10.80
N ILE A 179 -11.20 5.10 11.78
CA ILE A 179 -11.92 3.85 11.98
C ILE A 179 -13.38 4.14 11.62
N LYS A 180 -13.81 3.62 10.48
CA LYS A 180 -15.20 3.68 10.01
C LYS A 180 -15.98 2.42 10.36
N GLU A 181 -15.26 1.30 10.41
CA GLU A 181 -15.81 -0.03 10.70
C GLU A 181 -15.01 -0.71 11.80
N SER A 182 -15.68 -1.21 12.84
CA SER A 182 -15.08 -1.93 13.95
C SER A 182 -16.02 -2.98 14.50
N ARG A 183 -15.49 -4.14 14.86
CA ARG A 183 -16.19 -5.19 15.61
C ARG A 183 -16.30 -4.88 17.10
N GLU A 184 -15.31 -4.11 17.59
CA GLU A 184 -15.15 -3.81 19.01
C GLU A 184 -15.35 -2.31 19.27
N LYS A 185 -15.77 -1.97 20.48
CA LYS A 185 -15.77 -0.58 20.92
C LYS A 185 -14.35 -0.06 21.03
N ILE A 186 -14.08 1.10 20.43
CA ILE A 186 -12.76 1.72 20.46
C ILE A 186 -12.57 2.49 21.76
N GLU A 187 -11.54 2.12 22.50
CA GLU A 187 -11.21 2.69 23.82
C GLU A 187 -9.73 3.11 23.87
N LEU A 188 -9.50 4.25 24.50
CA LEU A 188 -8.14 4.75 24.76
C LEU A 188 -7.41 3.78 25.71
N GLY A 189 -6.13 3.53 25.42
CA GLY A 189 -5.26 2.68 26.26
C GLY A 189 -5.47 1.18 26.05
N ARG A 190 -6.34 0.78 25.14
CA ARG A 190 -6.54 -0.63 24.77
C ARG A 190 -5.73 -1.02 23.55
N ARG A 191 -5.23 -2.24 23.53
CA ARG A 191 -4.54 -2.85 22.37
C ARG A 191 -5.55 -3.60 21.53
N TYR A 192 -5.43 -3.41 20.21
CA TYR A 192 -6.30 -4.04 19.20
C TYR A 192 -5.49 -4.72 18.12
N TRP A 193 -6.11 -5.65 17.44
CA TRP A 193 -5.70 -6.11 16.12
C TRP A 193 -6.40 -5.28 15.05
N PHE A 194 -5.67 -4.74 14.12
CA PHE A 194 -6.24 -3.92 13.06
C PHE A 194 -5.61 -4.22 11.70
N LEU A 195 -6.35 -3.92 10.65
CA LEU A 195 -5.89 -4.07 9.28
C LEU A 195 -5.71 -2.68 8.66
N PRO A 196 -4.47 -2.24 8.39
CA PRO A 196 -4.26 -1.00 7.68
C PRO A 196 -4.77 -1.11 6.24
N ARG A 197 -5.58 -0.15 5.81
CA ARG A 197 -5.99 -0.02 4.41
C ARG A 197 -4.72 0.07 3.55
N ARG A 198 -4.68 -0.67 2.44
CA ARG A 198 -3.53 -0.73 1.53
C ARG A 198 -2.27 -1.43 2.09
N CYS A 199 -2.37 -2.21 3.15
CA CYS A 199 -1.29 -3.10 3.53
C CYS A 199 -1.00 -4.09 2.39
N MET A 200 0.24 -4.09 1.87
CA MET A 200 0.62 -4.95 0.74
C MET A 200 0.51 -6.45 1.06
N LEU A 201 0.80 -6.84 2.29
CA LEU A 201 0.67 -8.22 2.75
C LEU A 201 -0.76 -8.58 3.17
N GLN A 202 -1.62 -7.57 3.36
CA GLN A 202 -2.95 -7.74 3.93
C GLN A 202 -2.93 -8.48 5.29
N TRP A 203 -1.89 -8.24 6.08
CA TRP A 203 -1.72 -8.83 7.40
C TRP A 203 -2.21 -7.88 8.48
N ARG A 204 -2.84 -8.45 9.51
CA ARG A 204 -3.24 -7.66 10.68
C ARG A 204 -2.01 -7.16 11.44
N HIS A 205 -2.18 -6.00 12.03
CA HIS A 205 -1.23 -5.37 12.93
C HIS A 205 -1.81 -5.33 14.33
N SER A 206 -0.98 -5.35 15.36
CA SER A 206 -1.38 -5.04 16.72
C SER A 206 -0.81 -3.69 17.14
N GLY A 207 -1.59 -2.91 17.89
CA GLY A 207 -1.14 -1.64 18.43
C GLY A 207 -2.05 -1.12 19.53
N LEU A 208 -1.51 -0.23 20.34
CA LEU A 208 -2.21 0.47 21.42
C LEU A 208 -2.82 1.76 20.89
N VAL A 209 -4.12 1.94 21.07
CA VAL A 209 -4.79 3.21 20.75
C VAL A 209 -4.42 4.22 21.85
N ASN A 210 -3.56 5.19 21.52
CA ASN A 210 -3.09 6.21 22.47
C ASN A 210 -3.75 7.58 22.26
N ALA A 211 -4.50 7.77 21.15
CA ALA A 211 -5.39 8.90 20.97
C ALA A 211 -6.63 8.45 20.19
N VAL A 212 -7.79 8.96 20.58
CA VAL A 212 -9.06 8.71 19.92
C VAL A 212 -9.94 9.96 19.96
N THR A 213 -10.50 10.33 18.83
CA THR A 213 -11.44 11.45 18.69
C THR A 213 -12.62 10.99 17.85
N LYS A 214 -13.82 11.09 18.39
CA LYS A 214 -15.05 10.80 17.63
C LYS A 214 -15.33 11.94 16.65
N MET A 215 -15.51 11.60 15.40
CA MET A 215 -15.80 12.54 14.32
C MET A 215 -17.32 12.76 14.19
N LYS A 216 -17.73 13.82 13.48
CA LYS A 216 -19.15 14.18 13.27
C LYS A 216 -19.92 13.14 12.45
N ASP A 217 -19.21 12.43 11.56
CA ASP A 217 -19.77 11.35 10.73
C ASP A 217 -19.88 10.00 11.45
N GLY A 218 -19.54 9.96 12.74
CA GLY A 218 -19.58 8.76 13.56
C GLY A 218 -18.29 7.94 13.53
N SER A 219 -17.34 8.20 12.63
CA SER A 219 -16.04 7.55 12.61
C SER A 219 -15.16 7.99 13.78
N TYR A 220 -14.05 7.29 14.00
CA TYR A 220 -13.05 7.66 14.98
C TYR A 220 -11.73 8.01 14.29
N LYS A 221 -11.19 9.19 14.56
CA LYS A 221 -9.79 9.49 14.28
C LYS A 221 -8.95 8.89 15.41
N VAL A 222 -7.94 8.10 15.05
CA VAL A 222 -7.08 7.41 16.03
C VAL A 222 -5.62 7.59 15.73
N ARG A 223 -4.81 7.52 16.80
CA ARG A 223 -3.37 7.26 16.75
C ARG A 223 -3.08 5.95 17.48
N ILE A 224 -2.26 5.12 16.87
CA ILE A 224 -1.96 3.76 17.32
C ILE A 224 -0.45 3.63 17.39
N GLU A 225 0.07 3.21 18.54
CA GLU A 225 1.51 3.06 18.79
C GLU A 225 1.83 1.67 19.34
N GLY A 226 3.13 1.39 19.57
CA GLY A 226 3.55 0.06 20.02
C GLY A 226 3.17 -1.03 19.03
N LEU A 227 3.51 -0.81 17.78
CA LEU A 227 3.10 -1.63 16.64
C LEU A 227 3.79 -2.98 16.64
N PHE A 228 3.07 -3.99 16.19
CA PHE A 228 3.57 -5.33 15.96
C PHE A 228 2.76 -6.00 14.84
N ILE A 229 3.43 -6.72 13.94
CA ILE A 229 2.80 -7.59 12.93
C ILE A 229 2.82 -9.02 13.46
N GLY A 230 1.65 -9.64 13.57
CA GLY A 230 1.56 -10.99 14.12
C GLY A 230 0.55 -11.88 13.44
#